data_9c84679908c7e35b232c2890534cfba1
#
_entry.id   9c84679908c7e35b232c2890534cfba1
#
_cell.length_a   1.000
_cell.length_b   1.000
_cell.length_c   1.000
_cell.angle_alpha   90.00
_cell.angle_beta   90.00
_cell.angle_gamma   90.00
#
_symmetry.space_group_name_H-M   'P 1'
#
loop_
_entity.id
_entity.type
_entity.pdbx_description
1 polymer ?
#
loop_
_entity_poly.entity_id
_entity_poly.type
_entity_poly.pdbx_seq_one_letter_code
_entity_poly.pdbx_strand_id
1 'polypeptide(L)'
;YTTLFRFMLPSTEHSEINFDHPDTLETELLIKHIIDLREFKAVQVPIYDFSTDMRKTETFTVEPRNVILVEGILLYVEPELRKLFDVKLFVDADADIRFIRRLHRDLTERGRSTESVIEQYYATVRPMQREFVEPSKRYADVIIPEGGHNVAALDMVTARIELLLK
;
A
#
# COMPACT_ATOMS: atom_id res chain seq x y z
N TYR A 1 1.87 -0.86 -13.78
CA TYR A 1 1.33 -2.02 -13.08
C TYR A 1 1.25 -1.68 -11.60
N THR A 2 0.05 -1.58 -11.09
CA THR A 2 -0.20 -1.42 -9.66
C THR A 2 -0.36 -2.82 -9.09
N THR A 3 0.58 -3.28 -8.28
CA THR A 3 0.46 -4.56 -7.60
C THR A 3 0.29 -4.27 -6.11
N LEU A 4 -0.88 -4.58 -5.55
CA LEU A 4 -1.13 -4.56 -4.12
C LEU A 4 -0.35 -5.70 -3.47
N PHE A 5 0.82 -5.37 -2.93
CA PHE A 5 1.58 -6.32 -2.11
C PHE A 5 1.01 -6.30 -0.68
N ARG A 6 -0.01 -7.10 -0.43
CA ARG A 6 -0.42 -7.43 0.93
C ARG A 6 0.26 -8.73 1.32
N PHE A 7 1.44 -8.61 1.90
CA PHE A 7 2.16 -9.73 2.47
C PHE A 7 1.69 -9.91 3.91
N MET A 8 0.99 -10.97 4.19
CA MET A 8 0.60 -11.30 5.55
C MET A 8 1.25 -12.60 5.96
N LEU A 9 1.78 -12.59 7.17
CA LEU A 9 2.28 -13.82 7.79
C LEU A 9 1.15 -14.85 7.85
N PRO A 10 1.42 -16.13 7.57
CA PRO A 10 0.46 -17.18 7.82
C PRO A 10 0.20 -17.24 9.31
N SER A 11 -0.97 -16.82 9.76
CA SER A 11 -1.35 -16.90 11.16
C SER A 11 -2.56 -17.80 11.34
N THR A 12 -2.55 -18.54 12.40
CA THR A 12 -3.59 -19.52 12.77
C THR A 12 -4.74 -18.90 13.58
N GLU A 13 -4.63 -17.63 14.00
CA GLU A 13 -5.66 -16.95 14.81
C GLU A 13 -5.95 -15.57 14.25
N HIS A 14 -6.98 -15.45 13.41
CA HIS A 14 -7.31 -14.23 12.67
C HIS A 14 -8.08 -13.16 13.47
N SER A 15 -8.68 -13.49 14.61
CA SER A 15 -9.58 -12.59 15.34
C SER A 15 -8.89 -11.43 16.08
N GLU A 16 -7.58 -11.52 16.30
CA GLU A 16 -6.81 -10.50 17.06
C GLU A 16 -5.75 -9.75 16.22
N ILE A 17 -5.63 -10.04 14.92
CA ILE A 17 -4.57 -9.45 14.11
C ILE A 17 -4.95 -8.02 13.69
N ASN A 18 -4.12 -7.07 14.08
CA ASN A 18 -4.21 -5.70 13.59
C ASN A 18 -3.54 -5.55 12.22
N PHE A 19 -4.29 -5.75 11.14
CA PHE A 19 -3.81 -5.66 9.76
C PHE A 19 -3.32 -4.27 9.32
N ASP A 20 -3.51 -3.27 10.14
CA ASP A 20 -2.99 -1.92 9.91
C ASP A 20 -1.61 -1.70 10.57
N HIS A 21 -1.09 -2.70 11.32
CA HIS A 21 0.23 -2.64 11.93
C HIS A 21 1.34 -3.12 10.96
N PRO A 22 2.51 -2.46 10.91
CA PRO A 22 3.61 -2.85 10.02
C PRO A 22 4.07 -4.31 10.16
N ASP A 23 4.08 -4.85 11.36
CA ASP A 23 4.55 -6.22 11.65
C ASP A 23 3.68 -7.32 10.99
N THR A 24 2.51 -6.97 10.48
CA THR A 24 1.66 -7.92 9.75
C THR A 24 2.04 -8.06 8.28
N LEU A 25 2.98 -7.25 7.81
CA LEU A 25 3.45 -7.26 6.43
C LEU A 25 4.73 -8.08 6.32
N GLU A 26 4.81 -8.96 5.33
CA GLU A 26 6.04 -9.66 4.97
C GLU A 26 6.95 -8.74 4.13
N THR A 27 7.47 -7.70 4.80
CA THR A 27 8.26 -6.65 4.14
C THR A 27 9.54 -7.18 3.51
N GLU A 28 10.15 -8.21 4.09
CA GLU A 28 11.35 -8.86 3.54
C GLU A 28 11.11 -9.46 2.16
N LEU A 29 9.95 -10.10 1.94
CA LEU A 29 9.60 -10.63 0.63
C LEU A 29 9.39 -9.50 -0.40
N LEU A 30 8.76 -8.39 -0.01
CA LEU A 30 8.61 -7.23 -0.87
C LEU A 30 9.97 -6.62 -1.25
N ILE A 31 10.88 -6.47 -0.29
CA ILE A 31 12.25 -6.00 -0.52
C ILE A 31 12.94 -6.89 -1.54
N LYS A 32 12.89 -8.22 -1.33
CA LYS A 32 13.47 -9.19 -2.26
C LYS A 32 12.89 -9.05 -3.68
N HIS A 33 11.55 -8.94 -3.79
CA HIS A 33 10.90 -8.79 -5.10
C HIS A 33 11.33 -7.50 -5.81
N ILE A 34 11.43 -6.38 -5.09
CA ILE A 34 11.88 -5.11 -5.68
C ILE A 34 13.33 -5.24 -6.17
N ILE A 35 14.22 -5.88 -5.40
CA ILE A 35 15.61 -6.10 -5.80
C ILE A 35 15.66 -6.98 -7.06
N ASP A 36 14.93 -8.10 -7.08
CA ASP A 36 14.90 -9.00 -8.23
C ASP A 36 14.37 -8.30 -9.49
N LEU A 37 13.29 -7.51 -9.37
CA LEU A 37 12.74 -6.74 -10.50
C LEU A 37 13.71 -5.66 -10.99
N ARG A 38 14.47 -5.00 -10.11
CA ARG A 38 15.52 -4.04 -10.48
C ARG A 38 16.70 -4.72 -11.21
N GLU A 39 16.93 -5.99 -10.92
CA GLU A 39 17.90 -6.83 -11.63
C GLU A 39 17.34 -7.49 -12.91
N PHE A 40 16.16 -7.04 -13.35
CA PHE A 40 15.45 -7.60 -14.51
C PHE A 40 15.10 -9.09 -14.38
N LYS A 41 14.83 -9.55 -13.16
CA LYS A 41 14.31 -10.90 -12.87
C LYS A 41 12.82 -10.85 -12.61
N ALA A 42 12.06 -11.79 -13.18
CA ALA A 42 10.65 -11.96 -12.89
C ALA A 42 10.44 -12.50 -11.45
N VAL A 43 9.35 -12.09 -10.81
CA VAL A 43 9.01 -12.51 -9.45
C VAL A 43 7.62 -13.15 -9.37
N GLN A 44 7.44 -14.04 -8.39
CA GLN A 44 6.17 -14.71 -8.12
C GLN A 44 5.48 -14.01 -6.94
N VAL A 45 4.46 -13.23 -7.23
CA VAL A 45 3.75 -12.44 -6.22
C VAL A 45 2.58 -13.25 -5.66
N PRO A 46 2.47 -13.37 -4.33
CA PRO A 46 1.34 -14.05 -3.70
C PRO A 46 0.01 -13.36 -4.00
N ILE A 47 -1.04 -14.15 -4.15
CA ILE A 47 -2.42 -13.66 -4.27
C ILE A 47 -3.05 -13.65 -2.88
N TYR A 48 -3.67 -12.52 -2.51
CA TYR A 48 -4.37 -12.35 -1.26
C TYR A 48 -5.89 -12.40 -1.47
N ASP A 49 -6.59 -13.16 -0.65
CA ASP A 49 -8.04 -13.25 -0.64
C ASP A 49 -8.60 -12.37 0.47
N PHE A 50 -9.24 -11.26 0.09
CA PHE A 50 -9.83 -10.30 1.02
C PHE A 50 -11.11 -10.79 1.70
N SER A 51 -11.71 -11.87 1.22
CA SER A 51 -12.92 -12.45 1.82
C SER A 51 -12.62 -13.36 2.99
N THR A 52 -11.44 -13.99 2.97
CA THR A 52 -10.96 -14.90 4.01
C THR A 52 -9.83 -14.32 4.84
N ASP A 53 -9.33 -13.15 4.45
CA ASP A 53 -8.12 -12.51 5.00
C ASP A 53 -6.88 -13.43 4.97
N MET A 54 -6.78 -14.30 3.94
CA MET A 54 -5.69 -15.27 3.79
C MET A 54 -4.94 -15.11 2.46
N ARG A 55 -3.68 -15.54 2.47
CA ARG A 55 -2.89 -15.71 1.25
C ARG A 55 -3.32 -17.02 0.57
N LYS A 56 -3.53 -16.96 -0.75
CA LYS A 56 -3.73 -18.16 -1.58
C LYS A 56 -2.41 -18.90 -1.81
N THR A 57 -2.50 -20.15 -2.19
CA THR A 57 -1.34 -20.97 -2.60
C THR A 57 -0.82 -20.56 -3.97
N GLU A 58 -1.72 -20.00 -4.79
CA GLU A 58 -1.40 -19.51 -6.12
C GLU A 58 -0.62 -18.20 -6.06
N THR A 59 0.23 -18.02 -7.05
CA THR A 59 0.98 -16.78 -7.29
C THR A 59 0.71 -16.29 -8.70
N PHE A 60 1.04 -15.03 -8.96
CA PHE A 60 1.11 -14.52 -10.33
C PHE A 60 2.51 -13.98 -10.61
N THR A 61 2.92 -14.09 -11.87
CA THR A 61 4.23 -13.61 -12.30
C THR A 61 4.18 -12.12 -12.60
N VAL A 62 5.12 -11.37 -12.03
CA VAL A 62 5.38 -9.97 -12.40
C VAL A 62 6.70 -9.90 -13.16
N GLU A 63 6.61 -9.48 -14.41
CA GLU A 63 7.76 -9.27 -15.27
C GLU A 63 8.42 -7.92 -14.99
N PRO A 64 9.77 -7.83 -15.04
CA PRO A 64 10.48 -6.57 -14.83
C PRO A 64 10.17 -5.55 -15.92
N ARG A 65 10.21 -4.28 -15.56
CA ARG A 65 10.02 -3.14 -16.45
C ARG A 65 10.95 -2.00 -16.05
N ASN A 66 11.18 -1.06 -16.96
CA ASN A 66 12.01 0.13 -16.70
C ASN A 66 11.46 1.02 -15.58
N VAL A 67 10.15 0.99 -15.37
CA VAL A 67 9.48 1.70 -14.28
C VAL A 67 8.66 0.70 -13.47
N ILE A 68 8.89 0.70 -12.15
CA ILE A 68 8.18 -0.11 -11.18
C ILE A 68 7.44 0.85 -10.25
N LEU A 69 6.11 0.75 -10.20
CA LEU A 69 5.27 1.49 -9.28
C LEU A 69 4.86 0.57 -8.13
N VAL A 70 5.25 0.94 -6.91
CA VAL A 70 4.88 0.23 -5.68
C VAL A 70 3.95 1.14 -4.87
N GLU A 71 2.79 0.63 -4.47
CA GLU A 71 1.85 1.38 -3.66
C GLU A 71 1.57 0.72 -2.31
N GLY A 72 1.32 1.54 -1.30
CA GLY A 72 0.94 1.08 0.04
C GLY A 72 1.15 2.16 1.09
N ILE A 73 0.31 2.14 2.12
CA ILE A 73 0.34 3.17 3.18
C ILE A 73 1.51 3.01 4.17
N LEU A 74 2.13 1.83 4.24
CA LEU A 74 3.20 1.50 5.19
C LEU A 74 4.59 1.40 4.52
N LEU A 75 4.72 1.69 3.21
CA LEU A 75 5.96 1.52 2.46
C LEU A 75 7.16 2.29 3.04
N TYR A 76 6.89 3.42 3.68
CA TYR A 76 7.96 4.28 4.21
C TYR A 76 8.27 4.03 5.69
N VAL A 77 7.60 3.07 6.33
CA VAL A 77 7.89 2.70 7.72
C VAL A 77 9.22 1.97 7.81
N GLU A 78 9.47 1.01 6.88
CA GLU A 78 10.69 0.22 6.87
C GLU A 78 11.86 0.96 6.20
N PRO A 79 12.98 1.20 6.93
CA PRO A 79 14.13 1.92 6.40
C PRO A 79 14.79 1.27 5.17
N GLU A 80 14.89 -0.05 5.15
CA GLU A 80 15.53 -0.77 4.05
C GLU A 80 14.67 -0.69 2.77
N LEU A 81 13.35 -0.77 2.92
CA LEU A 81 12.43 -0.60 1.80
C LEU A 81 12.50 0.83 1.22
N ARG A 82 12.59 1.86 2.08
CA ARG A 82 12.72 3.26 1.63
C ARG A 82 13.92 3.51 0.75
N LYS A 83 15.05 2.82 1.00
CA LYS A 83 16.30 2.96 0.22
C LYS A 83 16.17 2.44 -1.21
N LEU A 84 15.20 1.58 -1.48
CA LEU A 84 14.99 0.99 -2.80
C LEU A 84 14.21 1.89 -3.75
N PHE A 85 13.52 2.92 -3.24
CA PHE A 85 12.71 3.82 -4.06
C PHE A 85 13.54 5.00 -4.57
N ASP A 86 13.57 5.19 -5.88
CA ASP A 86 14.23 6.31 -6.53
C ASP A 86 13.43 7.61 -6.37
N VAL A 87 12.09 7.51 -6.31
CA VAL A 87 11.17 8.61 -6.04
C VAL A 87 10.09 8.15 -5.06
N LYS A 88 9.84 8.95 -4.03
CA LYS A 88 8.86 8.69 -2.98
C LYS A 88 7.76 9.73 -3.00
N LEU A 89 6.55 9.31 -3.32
CA LEU A 89 5.37 10.17 -3.38
C LEU A 89 4.46 9.88 -2.19
N PHE A 90 4.06 10.91 -1.46
CA PHE A 90 3.04 10.79 -0.43
C PHE A 90 1.75 11.44 -0.93
N VAL A 91 0.70 10.64 -1.08
CA VAL A 91 -0.63 11.11 -1.49
C VAL A 91 -1.39 11.49 -0.23
N ASP A 92 -1.54 12.79 -0.02
CA ASP A 92 -2.17 13.36 1.16
C ASP A 92 -3.67 13.59 0.94
N ALA A 93 -4.46 13.33 1.96
CA ALA A 93 -5.89 13.61 1.99
C ALA A 93 -6.35 13.79 3.44
N ASP A 94 -7.31 14.66 3.65
CA ASP A 94 -7.86 14.94 4.97
C ASP A 94 -8.48 13.67 5.61
N ALA A 95 -8.44 13.60 6.92
CA ALA A 95 -8.84 12.40 7.66
C ALA A 95 -10.32 12.04 7.47
N ASP A 96 -11.19 13.04 7.36
CA ASP A 96 -12.62 12.88 7.08
C ASP A 96 -12.85 12.33 5.66
N ILE A 97 -12.13 12.86 4.66
CA ILE A 97 -12.20 12.38 3.28
C ILE A 97 -11.73 10.92 3.19
N ARG A 98 -10.63 10.58 3.86
CA ARG A 98 -10.14 9.19 3.92
C ARG A 98 -11.17 8.26 4.57
N PHE A 99 -11.79 8.71 5.68
CA PHE A 99 -12.81 7.92 6.37
C PHE A 99 -14.05 7.73 5.50
N ILE A 100 -14.57 8.78 4.86
CA ILE A 100 -15.73 8.72 3.98
C ILE A 100 -15.49 7.74 2.82
N ARG A 101 -14.31 7.82 2.16
CA ARG A 101 -13.93 6.90 1.07
C ARG A 101 -13.85 5.45 1.55
N ARG A 102 -13.25 5.23 2.73
CA ARG A 102 -13.19 3.90 3.34
C ARG A 102 -14.59 3.35 3.65
N LEU A 103 -15.42 4.15 4.31
CA LEU A 103 -16.78 3.77 4.67
C LEU A 103 -17.58 3.36 3.42
N HIS A 104 -17.58 4.21 2.40
CA HIS A 104 -18.26 3.91 1.14
C HIS A 104 -17.78 2.58 0.53
N ARG A 105 -16.48 2.41 0.35
CA ARG A 105 -15.91 1.18 -0.21
C ARG A 105 -16.25 -0.05 0.61
N ASP A 106 -16.09 0.00 1.93
CA ASP A 106 -16.28 -1.15 2.80
C ASP A 106 -17.77 -1.56 2.88
N LEU A 107 -18.72 -0.60 2.73
CA LEU A 107 -20.14 -0.89 2.61
C LEU A 107 -20.51 -1.47 1.23
N THR A 108 -20.00 -0.91 0.14
CA THR A 108 -20.45 -1.26 -1.23
C THR A 108 -19.73 -2.47 -1.79
N GLU A 109 -18.45 -2.67 -1.47
CA GLU A 109 -17.59 -3.68 -2.11
C GLU A 109 -17.24 -4.84 -1.19
N ARG A 110 -17.31 -4.64 0.15
CA ARG A 110 -16.88 -5.63 1.14
C ARG A 110 -17.99 -6.16 2.03
N GLY A 111 -19.23 -5.68 1.83
CA GLY A 111 -20.42 -6.14 2.55
C GLY A 111 -20.39 -5.92 4.07
N ARG A 112 -19.62 -4.92 4.54
CA ARG A 112 -19.50 -4.60 5.98
C ARG A 112 -20.66 -3.70 6.45
N SER A 113 -20.95 -3.72 7.76
CA SER A 113 -21.87 -2.76 8.36
C SER A 113 -21.17 -1.44 8.72
N THR A 114 -21.92 -0.36 8.79
CA THR A 114 -21.43 0.96 9.23
C THR A 114 -20.81 0.89 10.62
N GLU A 115 -21.45 0.19 11.55
CA GLU A 115 -20.98 0.02 12.93
C GLU A 115 -19.62 -0.67 12.96
N SER A 116 -19.47 -1.78 12.22
CA SER A 116 -18.22 -2.53 12.12
C SER A 116 -17.06 -1.68 11.55
N VAL A 117 -17.32 -0.85 10.53
CA VAL A 117 -16.31 0.04 9.95
C VAL A 117 -15.89 1.14 10.93
N ILE A 118 -16.86 1.73 11.65
CA ILE A 118 -16.60 2.77 12.65
C ILE A 118 -15.79 2.20 13.83
N GLU A 119 -16.20 1.04 14.34
CA GLU A 119 -15.49 0.37 15.44
C GLU A 119 -14.04 0.08 15.09
N GLN A 120 -13.77 -0.54 13.94
CA GLN A 120 -12.42 -0.80 13.46
C GLN A 120 -11.63 0.49 13.24
N TYR A 121 -12.28 1.55 12.74
CA TYR A 121 -11.60 2.82 12.52
C TYR A 121 -11.03 3.40 13.82
N TYR A 122 -11.78 3.34 14.92
CA TYR A 122 -11.31 3.79 16.22
C TYR A 122 -10.33 2.82 16.86
N ALA A 123 -10.56 1.52 16.73
CA ALA A 123 -9.73 0.50 17.37
C ALA A 123 -8.32 0.40 16.75
N THR A 124 -8.22 0.40 15.42
CA THR A 124 -6.94 0.13 14.74
C THR A 124 -6.56 1.20 13.71
N VAL A 125 -7.43 1.53 12.77
CA VAL A 125 -7.07 2.35 11.60
C VAL A 125 -6.54 3.72 11.98
N ARG A 126 -7.26 4.45 12.83
CA ARG A 126 -6.89 5.80 13.24
C ARG A 126 -5.63 5.84 14.11
N PRO A 127 -5.44 4.94 15.12
CA PRO A 127 -4.18 4.83 15.84
C PRO A 127 -2.99 4.54 14.92
N MET A 128 -3.08 3.54 14.07
CA MET A 128 -1.99 3.14 13.16
C MET A 128 -1.67 4.23 12.12
N GLN A 129 -2.67 4.92 11.62
CA GLN A 129 -2.46 6.09 10.76
C GLN A 129 -1.60 7.16 11.43
N ARG A 130 -1.88 7.46 12.70
CA ARG A 130 -1.17 8.50 13.47
C ARG A 130 0.24 8.06 13.86
N GLU A 131 0.40 6.77 14.16
CA GLU A 131 1.66 6.22 14.64
C GLU A 131 2.66 5.95 13.51
N PHE A 132 2.18 5.40 12.40
CA PHE A 132 3.05 4.92 11.33
C PHE A 132 2.94 5.72 10.03
N VAL A 133 1.72 5.97 9.55
CA VAL A 133 1.52 6.54 8.21
C VAL A 133 1.82 8.04 8.19
N GLU A 134 1.21 8.82 9.08
CA GLU A 134 1.40 10.27 9.10
C GLU A 134 2.87 10.68 9.35
N PRO A 135 3.60 10.08 10.31
CA PRO A 135 5.01 10.39 10.48
C PRO A 135 5.89 10.00 9.30
N SER A 136 5.48 9.02 8.49
CA SER A 136 6.23 8.56 7.32
C SER A 136 6.25 9.57 6.17
N LYS A 137 5.31 10.51 6.15
CA LYS A 137 5.22 11.64 5.21
C LYS A 137 6.53 12.42 5.07
N ARG A 138 7.30 12.53 6.15
CA ARG A 138 8.62 13.21 6.16
C ARG A 138 9.66 12.56 5.24
N TYR A 139 9.45 11.32 4.82
CA TYR A 139 10.37 10.61 3.94
C TYR A 139 10.00 10.74 2.47
N ALA A 140 8.88 11.39 2.15
CA ALA A 140 8.47 11.63 0.77
C ALA A 140 9.32 12.72 0.12
N ASP A 141 9.65 12.51 -1.15
CA ASP A 141 10.31 13.52 -1.99
C ASP A 141 9.27 14.53 -2.52
N VAL A 142 8.02 14.06 -2.73
CA VAL A 142 6.89 14.89 -3.19
C VAL A 142 5.63 14.54 -2.40
N ILE A 143 4.90 15.57 -1.96
CA ILE A 143 3.58 15.41 -1.34
C ILE A 143 2.52 15.89 -2.33
N ILE A 144 1.56 15.04 -2.63
CA ILE A 144 0.43 15.32 -3.52
C ILE A 144 -0.80 15.60 -2.66
N PRO A 145 -1.21 16.87 -2.50
CA PRO A 145 -2.41 17.21 -1.75
C PRO A 145 -3.68 16.80 -2.50
N GLU A 146 -4.78 16.68 -1.79
CA GLU A 146 -6.11 16.33 -2.32
C GLU A 146 -6.21 14.94 -2.95
N GLY A 147 -5.19 14.13 -2.79
CA GLY A 147 -5.17 12.77 -3.31
C GLY A 147 -5.13 12.70 -4.84
N GLY A 148 -5.73 11.65 -5.39
CA GLY A 148 -5.77 11.40 -6.83
C GLY A 148 -6.65 12.37 -7.63
N HIS A 149 -7.19 13.43 -7.04
CA HIS A 149 -7.96 14.47 -7.73
C HIS A 149 -7.11 15.68 -8.12
N ASN A 150 -5.86 15.77 -7.68
CA ASN A 150 -4.94 16.80 -8.06
C ASN A 150 -4.36 16.55 -9.46
N VAL A 151 -5.10 16.98 -10.48
CA VAL A 151 -4.75 16.72 -11.89
C VAL A 151 -3.37 17.29 -12.22
N ALA A 152 -3.05 18.51 -11.76
CA ALA A 152 -1.76 19.14 -12.04
C ALA A 152 -0.57 18.31 -11.49
N ALA A 153 -0.70 17.78 -10.26
CA ALA A 153 0.34 16.95 -9.69
C ALA A 153 0.45 15.59 -10.42
N LEU A 154 -0.68 15.01 -10.81
CA LEU A 154 -0.69 13.76 -11.57
C LEU A 154 -0.07 13.93 -12.96
N ASP A 155 -0.33 15.04 -13.65
CA ASP A 155 0.28 15.36 -14.95
C ASP A 155 1.80 15.46 -14.85
N MET A 156 2.31 16.11 -13.78
CA MET A 156 3.75 16.22 -13.53
C MET A 156 4.40 14.84 -13.30
N VAL A 157 3.75 13.98 -12.50
CA VAL A 157 4.24 12.61 -12.23
C VAL A 157 4.20 11.77 -13.51
N THR A 158 3.10 11.84 -14.26
CA THR A 158 2.93 11.12 -15.52
C THR A 158 3.98 11.53 -16.55
N ALA A 159 4.20 12.83 -16.74
CA ALA A 159 5.23 13.34 -17.64
C ALA A 159 6.64 12.83 -17.26
N ARG A 160 6.94 12.72 -15.95
CA ARG A 160 8.21 12.15 -15.49
C ARG A 160 8.33 10.67 -15.82
N ILE A 161 7.25 9.90 -15.62
CA ILE A 161 7.21 8.46 -15.96
C ILE A 161 7.40 8.27 -17.45
N GLU A 162 6.71 9.03 -18.29
CA GLU A 162 6.84 8.95 -19.75
C GLU A 162 8.26 9.25 -20.23
N LEU A 163 8.96 10.18 -19.57
CA LEU A 163 10.35 10.46 -19.87
C LEU A 163 11.28 9.29 -19.55
N LEU A 164 10.97 8.51 -18.52
CA LEU A 164 11.77 7.33 -18.12
C LEU A 164 11.48 6.10 -18.99
N LEU A 165 10.38 6.09 -19.73
CA LEU A 165 9.99 4.99 -20.62
C LEU A 165 10.55 5.13 -22.04
N LYS A 166 11.10 6.29 -22.39
CA LYS A 166 11.78 6.57 -23.67
C LYS A 166 13.21 6.12 -23.66
#